data_1c9b6b282126a1366031e75704e7d9eb
#
_entry.id   1c9b6b282126a1366031e75704e7d9eb
#
_cell.length_a   1.000
_cell.length_b   1.000
_cell.length_c   1.000
_cell.angle_alpha   90.00
_cell.angle_beta   90.00
_cell.angle_gamma   90.00
#
_symmetry.space_group_name_H-M   'P 1'
#
loop_
_entity.id
_entity.type
_entity.pdbx_description
1 polymer ?
#
loop_
_entity_poly.entity_id
_entity_poly.type
_entity_poly.pdbx_seq_one_letter_code
_entity_poly.pdbx_strand_id
1 'polypeptide(L)'
;MNITKIDIIIIIAYFIFLVLLGFFRKPKTTISQKDYIIHGRKLSLPGFVISLVSTWYGAILGVGENTYLYGIQTWFIFGLPYYFFAVIYAFWLSKKIWSKNILSIPDVFRSSYGENIGIISAVFIFLLSSPAPYILSLGVLINFTFDIELIWCIFIATGFSTIYVWNGGISAIVKTDYLQMFLMFLGFFMLVCCLLYTSDAADDCRC
;
A
#
# COMPACT_ATOMS: atom_id res chain seq x y z
N MET A 1 -20.86 11.94 -10.90
CA MET A 1 -21.43 10.90 -9.98
C MET A 1 -22.27 11.62 -8.94
N ASN A 2 -23.53 11.23 -8.70
CA ASN A 2 -24.35 11.89 -7.67
C ASN A 2 -23.96 11.30 -6.31
N ILE A 3 -22.97 11.89 -5.67
CA ILE A 3 -22.55 11.51 -4.32
C ILE A 3 -23.59 12.01 -3.33
N THR A 4 -24.17 11.10 -2.56
CA THR A 4 -25.14 11.44 -1.53
C THR A 4 -24.44 11.96 -0.28
N LYS A 5 -25.19 12.67 0.58
CA LYS A 5 -24.65 13.12 1.88
C LYS A 5 -24.18 11.96 2.76
N ILE A 6 -24.79 10.78 2.59
CA ILE A 6 -24.43 9.57 3.32
C ILE A 6 -23.03 9.07 2.89
N ASP A 7 -22.73 9.07 1.59
CA ASP A 7 -21.43 8.65 1.07
C ASP A 7 -20.31 9.54 1.61
N ILE A 8 -20.52 10.85 1.65
CA ILE A 8 -19.56 11.81 2.22
C ILE A 8 -19.31 11.51 3.71
N ILE A 9 -20.37 11.26 4.47
CA ILE A 9 -20.26 10.94 5.91
C ILE A 9 -19.45 9.65 6.10
N ILE A 10 -19.70 8.61 5.31
CA ILE A 10 -18.97 7.33 5.38
C ILE A 10 -17.48 7.54 5.07
N ILE A 11 -17.17 8.30 4.01
CA ILE A 11 -15.78 8.60 3.63
C ILE A 11 -15.07 9.36 4.75
N ILE A 12 -15.68 10.43 5.27
CA ILE A 12 -15.08 11.21 6.37
C ILE A 12 -14.91 10.35 7.63
N ALA A 13 -15.90 9.56 7.99
CA ALA A 13 -15.84 8.68 9.16
C ALA A 13 -14.70 7.65 9.00
N TYR A 14 -14.51 7.08 7.82
CA TYR A 14 -13.40 6.18 7.52
C TYR A 14 -12.04 6.85 7.72
N PHE A 15 -11.84 8.05 7.17
CA PHE A 15 -10.59 8.77 7.33
C PHE A 15 -10.31 9.18 8.78
N ILE A 16 -11.32 9.65 9.50
CA ILE A 16 -11.20 9.93 10.94
C ILE A 16 -10.81 8.66 11.70
N PHE A 17 -11.45 7.54 11.40
CA PHE A 17 -11.15 6.26 12.06
C PHE A 17 -9.72 5.79 11.80
N LEU A 18 -9.20 5.95 10.56
CA LEU A 18 -7.81 5.65 10.24
C LEU A 18 -6.82 6.50 11.05
N VAL A 19 -7.08 7.81 11.13
CA VAL A 19 -6.24 8.71 11.93
C VAL A 19 -6.25 8.28 13.40
N LEU A 20 -7.43 8.02 13.95
CA LEU A 20 -7.57 7.56 15.34
C LEU A 20 -6.81 6.26 15.58
N LEU A 21 -6.92 5.26 14.70
CA LEU A 21 -6.15 4.01 14.80
C LEU A 21 -4.64 4.24 14.77
N GLY A 22 -4.16 5.18 13.93
CA GLY A 22 -2.75 5.57 13.87
C GLY A 22 -2.26 6.26 15.15
N PHE A 23 -3.11 7.10 15.75
CA PHE A 23 -2.78 7.89 16.95
C PHE A 23 -2.95 7.13 18.27
N PHE A 24 -3.85 6.13 18.35
CA PHE A 24 -4.07 5.33 19.58
C PHE A 24 -2.90 4.40 19.89
N ARG A 25 -1.71 4.96 20.00
CA ARG A 25 -0.57 4.29 20.58
C ARG A 25 -0.23 4.98 21.91
N LYS A 26 -0.21 4.24 23.02
CA LYS A 26 0.42 4.73 24.25
C LYS A 26 1.87 5.07 23.88
N PRO A 27 2.30 6.34 24.03
CA PRO A 27 3.68 6.70 23.74
C PRO A 27 4.57 5.88 24.68
N LYS A 28 5.33 4.94 24.15
CA LYS A 28 6.48 4.42 24.88
C LYS A 28 7.46 5.59 24.97
N THR A 29 7.88 5.90 26.15
CA THR A 29 8.73 7.04 26.51
C THR A 29 10.07 7.11 25.74
N THR A 30 10.46 6.03 25.07
CA THR A 30 11.62 6.00 24.16
C THR A 30 11.36 4.97 23.05
N ILE A 31 10.96 5.44 21.88
CA ILE A 31 10.90 4.60 20.68
C ILE A 31 12.32 4.56 20.11
N SER A 32 12.98 3.42 20.13
CA SER A 32 14.26 3.25 19.43
C SER A 32 14.04 3.49 17.92
N GLN A 33 15.04 4.08 17.26
CA GLN A 33 15.02 4.26 15.80
C GLN A 33 14.74 2.94 15.07
N LYS A 34 15.25 1.81 15.58
CA LYS A 34 14.96 0.47 15.05
C LYS A 34 13.50 0.07 15.24
N ASP A 35 12.87 0.43 16.36
CA ASP A 35 11.44 0.14 16.58
C ASP A 35 10.55 0.97 15.66
N TYR A 36 10.96 2.19 15.35
CA TYR A 36 10.22 3.07 14.44
C TYR A 36 10.30 2.59 12.98
N ILE A 37 11.49 2.25 12.49
CA ILE A 37 11.75 1.92 11.07
C ILE A 37 11.40 0.47 10.73
N ILE A 38 11.72 -0.50 11.61
CA ILE A 38 11.59 -1.94 11.31
C ILE A 38 10.74 -2.71 12.34
N HIS A 39 9.95 -2.00 13.14
CA HIS A 39 9.13 -2.59 14.21
C HIS A 39 9.94 -3.50 15.16
N GLY A 40 11.22 -3.16 15.40
CA GLY A 40 12.12 -3.98 16.21
C GLY A 40 12.30 -5.41 15.71
N ARG A 41 11.98 -5.72 14.45
CA ARG A 41 11.95 -7.08 13.85
C ARG A 41 10.98 -8.03 14.57
N LYS A 42 9.93 -7.51 15.20
CA LYS A 42 8.92 -8.27 15.98
C LYS A 42 7.59 -8.41 15.24
N LEU A 43 7.57 -8.12 13.95
CA LEU A 43 6.35 -8.24 13.16
C LEU A 43 5.95 -9.72 13.06
N SER A 44 4.70 -10.01 13.42
CA SER A 44 4.14 -11.36 13.28
C SER A 44 3.95 -11.72 11.80
N LEU A 45 3.97 -13.01 11.47
CA LEU A 45 3.75 -13.47 10.10
C LEU A 45 2.43 -12.94 9.50
N PRO A 46 1.28 -13.01 10.20
CA PRO A 46 0.06 -12.40 9.68
C PRO A 46 0.19 -10.89 9.46
N GLY A 47 0.78 -10.15 10.40
CA GLY A 47 1.00 -8.71 10.25
C GLY A 47 1.87 -8.38 9.04
N PHE A 48 2.93 -9.15 8.79
CA PHE A 48 3.78 -9.00 7.62
C PHE A 48 3.01 -9.23 6.31
N VAL A 49 2.27 -10.34 6.23
CA VAL A 49 1.48 -10.69 5.03
C VAL A 49 0.43 -9.63 4.76
N ILE A 50 -0.30 -9.19 5.79
CA ILE A 50 -1.34 -8.18 5.67
C ILE A 50 -0.78 -6.86 5.15
N SER A 51 0.32 -6.37 5.75
CA SER A 51 0.95 -5.12 5.29
C SER A 51 1.50 -5.23 3.88
N LEU A 52 2.11 -6.36 3.52
CA LEU A 52 2.64 -6.58 2.18
C LEU A 52 1.51 -6.58 1.14
N VAL A 53 0.43 -7.30 1.40
CA VAL A 53 -0.74 -7.39 0.50
C VAL A 53 -1.42 -6.03 0.38
N SER A 54 -1.70 -5.34 1.49
CA SER A 54 -2.34 -4.01 1.47
C SER A 54 -1.52 -2.99 0.69
N THR A 55 -0.19 -2.99 0.84
CA THR A 55 0.70 -2.11 0.09
C THR A 55 0.68 -2.41 -1.40
N TRP A 56 0.69 -3.69 -1.78
CA TRP A 56 0.67 -4.09 -3.18
C TRP A 56 -0.61 -3.63 -3.89
N TYR A 57 -1.76 -3.74 -3.22
CA TYR A 57 -3.05 -3.29 -3.77
C TYR A 57 -3.24 -1.77 -3.79
N GLY A 58 -2.36 -0.98 -3.18
CA GLY A 58 -2.38 0.47 -3.31
C GLY A 58 -2.21 0.98 -4.75
N ALA A 59 -1.66 0.15 -5.66
CA ALA A 59 -1.53 0.44 -7.09
C ALA A 59 -2.72 -0.04 -7.94
N ILE A 60 -3.85 -0.43 -7.32
CA ILE A 60 -4.97 -1.10 -8.01
C ILE A 60 -5.58 -0.27 -9.14
N LEU A 61 -5.60 1.06 -9.02
CA LEU A 61 -6.12 1.93 -10.07
C LEU A 61 -5.29 1.80 -11.35
N GLY A 62 -3.96 1.85 -11.25
CA GLY A 62 -3.06 1.71 -12.40
C GLY A 62 -3.08 0.29 -12.98
N VAL A 63 -3.10 -0.74 -12.12
CA VAL A 63 -3.20 -2.14 -12.57
C VAL A 63 -4.57 -2.40 -13.22
N GLY A 64 -5.65 -1.83 -12.67
CA GLY A 64 -7.00 -1.93 -13.22
C GLY A 64 -7.09 -1.29 -14.61
N GLU A 65 -6.56 -0.09 -14.78
CA GLU A 65 -6.49 0.59 -16.07
C GLU A 65 -5.70 -0.22 -17.11
N ASN A 66 -4.50 -0.71 -16.73
CA ASN A 66 -3.72 -1.56 -17.61
C ASN A 66 -4.43 -2.86 -17.99
N THR A 67 -5.16 -3.46 -17.04
CA THR A 67 -5.93 -4.69 -17.29
C THR A 67 -7.10 -4.41 -18.24
N TYR A 68 -7.74 -3.26 -18.10
CA TYR A 68 -8.80 -2.84 -19.02
C TYR A 68 -8.28 -2.62 -20.44
N LEU A 69 -7.10 -1.98 -20.59
CA LEU A 69 -6.51 -1.68 -21.89
C LEU A 69 -5.83 -2.87 -22.57
N TYR A 70 -5.14 -3.72 -21.81
CA TYR A 70 -4.25 -4.77 -22.33
C TYR A 70 -4.68 -6.20 -21.92
N GLY A 71 -5.74 -6.33 -21.14
CA GLY A 71 -6.27 -7.63 -20.73
C GLY A 71 -5.28 -8.47 -19.91
N ILE A 72 -5.25 -9.77 -20.17
CA ILE A 72 -4.44 -10.76 -19.44
C ILE A 72 -2.92 -10.48 -19.51
N GLN A 73 -2.46 -9.72 -20.51
CA GLN A 73 -1.03 -9.36 -20.65
C GLN A 73 -0.52 -8.63 -19.41
N THR A 74 -1.38 -7.83 -18.75
CA THR A 74 -1.03 -7.13 -17.51
C THR A 74 -0.57 -8.10 -16.43
N TRP A 75 -1.24 -9.24 -16.30
CA TRP A 75 -0.83 -10.26 -15.33
C TRP A 75 0.52 -10.90 -15.67
N PHE A 76 0.77 -11.17 -16.96
CA PHE A 76 2.05 -11.73 -17.40
C PHE A 76 3.22 -10.75 -17.20
N ILE A 77 3.00 -9.45 -17.36
CA ILE A 77 4.05 -8.45 -17.23
C ILE A 77 4.32 -8.11 -15.76
N PHE A 78 3.28 -7.91 -14.95
CA PHE A 78 3.42 -7.46 -13.57
C PHE A 78 3.32 -8.60 -12.55
N GLY A 79 2.34 -9.48 -12.68
CA GLY A 79 2.05 -10.50 -11.68
C GLY A 79 3.04 -11.66 -11.72
N LEU A 80 3.20 -12.29 -12.87
CA LEU A 80 4.00 -13.51 -12.99
C LEU A 80 5.47 -13.31 -12.61
N PRO A 81 6.19 -12.30 -13.10
CA PRO A 81 7.58 -12.07 -12.68
C PRO A 81 7.68 -11.76 -11.20
N TYR A 82 6.75 -10.96 -10.66
CA TYR A 82 6.74 -10.63 -9.24
C TYR A 82 6.64 -11.88 -8.37
N TYR A 83 5.67 -12.75 -8.62
CA TYR A 83 5.50 -13.98 -7.84
C TYR A 83 6.67 -14.94 -8.01
N PHE A 84 7.20 -15.09 -9.21
CA PHE A 84 8.34 -15.94 -9.48
C PHE A 84 9.57 -15.50 -8.68
N PHE A 85 9.93 -14.23 -8.73
CA PHE A 85 11.06 -13.71 -7.96
C PHE A 85 10.79 -13.64 -6.46
N ALA A 86 9.55 -13.45 -6.02
CA ALA A 86 9.18 -13.51 -4.61
C ALA A 86 9.42 -14.91 -4.02
N VAL A 87 9.12 -15.96 -4.77
CA VAL A 87 9.41 -17.36 -4.37
C VAL A 87 10.91 -17.58 -4.23
N ILE A 88 11.71 -17.16 -5.22
CA ILE A 88 13.19 -17.26 -5.15
C ILE A 88 13.72 -16.49 -3.94
N TYR A 89 13.23 -15.28 -3.70
CA TYR A 89 13.60 -14.47 -2.55
C TYR A 89 13.28 -15.18 -1.24
N ALA A 90 12.06 -15.72 -1.10
CA ALA A 90 11.61 -16.37 0.12
C ALA A 90 12.47 -17.60 0.48
N PHE A 91 12.77 -18.46 -0.48
CA PHE A 91 13.49 -19.69 -0.22
C PHE A 91 15.02 -19.51 -0.12
N TRP A 92 15.59 -18.60 -0.85
CA TRP A 92 17.05 -18.51 -0.98
C TRP A 92 17.65 -17.27 -0.32
N LEU A 93 17.09 -16.07 -0.58
CA LEU A 93 17.71 -14.83 -0.11
C LEU A 93 17.31 -14.46 1.32
N SER A 94 16.09 -14.76 1.75
CA SER A 94 15.55 -14.26 3.01
C SER A 94 16.40 -14.67 4.23
N LYS A 95 16.81 -15.95 4.31
CA LYS A 95 17.67 -16.46 5.39
C LYS A 95 19.04 -15.77 5.39
N LYS A 96 19.63 -15.58 4.22
CA LYS A 96 20.95 -14.97 4.05
C LYS A 96 20.98 -13.50 4.46
N ILE A 97 19.91 -12.75 4.13
CA ILE A 97 19.75 -11.34 4.53
C ILE A 97 19.49 -11.22 6.03
N TRP A 98 18.61 -12.10 6.56
CA TRP A 98 18.30 -12.13 7.98
C TRP A 98 19.54 -12.34 8.86
N SER A 99 20.41 -13.28 8.49
CA SER A 99 21.63 -13.61 9.25
C SER A 99 22.64 -12.46 9.31
N LYS A 100 22.64 -11.56 8.33
CA LYS A 100 23.60 -10.44 8.27
C LYS A 100 23.17 -9.20 9.06
N ASN A 101 22.03 -9.20 9.74
CA ASN A 101 21.49 -8.05 10.50
C ASN A 101 21.37 -6.74 9.70
N ILE A 102 21.22 -6.81 8.40
CA ILE A 102 21.13 -5.68 7.49
C ILE A 102 19.81 -4.94 7.75
N LEU A 103 19.85 -3.62 7.81
CA LEU A 103 18.67 -2.77 8.02
C LEU A 103 18.01 -2.33 6.70
N SER A 104 18.82 -2.12 5.68
CA SER A 104 18.36 -1.62 4.39
C SER A 104 19.17 -2.18 3.23
N ILE A 105 18.62 -2.10 2.01
CA ILE A 105 19.32 -2.52 0.80
C ILE A 105 20.63 -1.75 0.59
N PRO A 106 20.68 -0.40 0.78
CA PRO A 106 21.93 0.34 0.71
C PRO A 106 23.03 -0.15 1.66
N ASP A 107 22.68 -0.69 2.82
CA ASP A 107 23.68 -1.23 3.76
C ASP A 107 24.40 -2.47 3.20
N VAL A 108 23.72 -3.24 2.36
CA VAL A 108 24.34 -4.37 1.66
C VAL A 108 25.42 -3.87 0.71
N PHE A 109 25.12 -2.85 -0.07
CA PHE A 109 26.06 -2.26 -1.01
C PHE A 109 27.20 -1.55 -0.30
N ARG A 110 26.90 -0.81 0.76
CA ARG A 110 27.91 -0.15 1.61
C ARG A 110 28.90 -1.14 2.19
N SER A 111 28.42 -2.25 2.73
CA SER A 111 29.26 -3.26 3.36
C SER A 111 30.12 -4.05 2.37
N SER A 112 29.69 -4.15 1.08
CA SER A 112 30.36 -4.94 0.06
C SER A 112 31.27 -4.11 -0.84
N TYR A 113 30.91 -2.84 -1.12
CA TYR A 113 31.55 -1.99 -2.13
C TYR A 113 31.99 -0.62 -1.61
N GLY A 114 31.80 -0.36 -0.32
CA GLY A 114 32.23 0.89 0.33
C GLY A 114 31.18 1.99 0.36
N GLU A 115 31.55 3.10 1.02
CA GLU A 115 30.62 4.20 1.36
C GLU A 115 29.99 4.87 0.15
N ASN A 116 30.79 5.16 -0.90
CA ASN A 116 30.30 5.86 -2.08
C ASN A 116 29.20 5.08 -2.81
N ILE A 117 29.39 3.77 -2.95
CA ILE A 117 28.39 2.90 -3.58
C ILE A 117 27.15 2.77 -2.67
N GLY A 118 27.34 2.77 -1.35
CA GLY A 118 26.25 2.83 -0.38
C GLY A 118 25.37 4.07 -0.57
N ILE A 119 25.98 5.25 -0.77
CA ILE A 119 25.25 6.51 -1.00
C ILE A 119 24.51 6.48 -2.34
N ILE A 120 25.18 6.06 -3.41
CA ILE A 120 24.56 5.95 -4.73
C ILE A 120 23.35 5.00 -4.68
N SER A 121 23.50 3.84 -4.06
CA SER A 121 22.41 2.88 -3.91
C SER A 121 21.25 3.44 -3.07
N ALA A 122 21.53 4.26 -2.04
CA ALA A 122 20.50 4.93 -1.25
C ALA A 122 19.68 5.92 -2.08
N VAL A 123 20.32 6.68 -2.97
CA VAL A 123 19.62 7.60 -3.88
C VAL A 123 18.70 6.82 -4.84
N PHE A 124 19.18 5.74 -5.45
CA PHE A 124 18.36 4.92 -6.33
C PHE A 124 17.17 4.28 -5.58
N ILE A 125 17.41 3.71 -4.42
CA ILE A 125 16.34 3.13 -3.60
C ILE A 125 15.33 4.19 -3.18
N PHE A 126 15.78 5.39 -2.79
CA PHE A 126 14.87 6.51 -2.47
C PHE A 126 13.94 6.87 -3.64
N LEU A 127 14.48 6.96 -4.85
CA LEU A 127 13.69 7.24 -6.06
C LEU A 127 12.71 6.11 -6.38
N LEU A 128 13.16 4.86 -6.32
CA LEU A 128 12.34 3.67 -6.61
C LEU A 128 11.24 3.44 -5.55
N SER A 129 11.51 3.78 -4.30
CA SER A 129 10.56 3.61 -3.18
C SER A 129 9.67 4.83 -2.96
N SER A 130 9.64 5.77 -3.93
CA SER A 130 8.82 6.96 -3.82
C SER A 130 7.34 6.59 -3.65
N PRO A 131 6.61 7.18 -2.69
CA PRO A 131 5.19 6.96 -2.50
C PRO A 131 4.32 7.71 -3.52
N ALA A 132 4.94 8.38 -4.51
CA ALA A 132 4.25 9.23 -5.48
C ALA A 132 3.06 8.55 -6.20
N PRO A 133 3.16 7.28 -6.67
CA PRO A 133 2.02 6.62 -7.32
C PRO A 133 0.82 6.44 -6.37
N TYR A 134 1.06 6.14 -5.11
CA TYR A 134 0.00 5.97 -4.10
C TYR A 134 -0.67 7.29 -3.73
N ILE A 135 0.14 8.35 -3.57
CA ILE A 135 -0.36 9.70 -3.30
C ILE A 135 -1.18 10.21 -4.50
N LEU A 136 -0.70 9.97 -5.72
CA LEU A 136 -1.42 10.34 -6.94
C LEU A 136 -2.75 9.60 -7.03
N SER A 137 -2.78 8.29 -6.79
CA SER A 137 -4.01 7.47 -6.81
C SER A 137 -5.03 7.99 -5.80
N LEU A 138 -4.60 8.33 -4.58
CA LEU A 138 -5.48 8.93 -3.58
C LEU A 138 -5.94 10.34 -4.01
N GLY A 139 -5.06 11.14 -4.59
CA GLY A 139 -5.39 12.46 -5.12
C GLY A 139 -6.42 12.40 -6.24
N VAL A 140 -6.27 11.47 -7.18
CA VAL A 140 -7.25 11.23 -8.25
C VAL A 140 -8.60 10.80 -7.69
N LEU A 141 -8.61 9.94 -6.68
CA LEU A 141 -9.84 9.51 -6.02
C LEU A 141 -10.56 10.68 -5.34
N ILE A 142 -9.83 11.56 -4.64
CA ILE A 142 -10.39 12.77 -4.01
C ILE A 142 -10.92 13.73 -5.08
N ASN A 143 -10.15 13.97 -6.15
CA ASN A 143 -10.56 14.82 -7.27
C ASN A 143 -11.88 14.33 -7.88
N PHE A 144 -11.95 13.03 -8.18
CA PHE A 144 -13.15 12.42 -8.76
C PHE A 144 -14.37 12.47 -7.82
N THR A 145 -14.13 12.39 -6.51
CA THR A 145 -15.19 12.36 -5.50
C THR A 145 -15.73 13.75 -5.18
N PHE A 146 -14.86 14.75 -5.06
CA PHE A 146 -15.21 16.08 -4.56
C PHE A 146 -15.15 17.18 -5.62
N ASP A 147 -14.73 16.85 -6.85
CA ASP A 147 -14.54 17.80 -7.96
C ASP A 147 -13.60 18.97 -7.61
N ILE A 148 -12.56 18.68 -6.83
CA ILE A 148 -11.50 19.63 -6.43
C ILE A 148 -10.34 19.48 -7.41
N GLU A 149 -9.64 20.56 -7.74
CA GLU A 149 -8.47 20.54 -8.60
C GLU A 149 -7.40 19.55 -8.09
N LEU A 150 -6.84 18.73 -9.00
CA LEU A 150 -5.94 17.61 -8.65
C LEU A 150 -4.74 18.02 -7.79
N ILE A 151 -4.21 19.22 -8.01
CA ILE A 151 -3.05 19.70 -7.25
C ILE A 151 -3.38 19.82 -5.75
N TRP A 152 -4.54 20.35 -5.40
CA TRP A 152 -4.99 20.44 -4.02
C TRP A 152 -5.30 19.07 -3.41
N CYS A 153 -5.84 18.16 -4.21
CA CYS A 153 -6.08 16.78 -3.79
C CYS A 153 -4.78 16.07 -3.43
N ILE A 154 -3.70 16.28 -4.19
CA ILE A 154 -2.36 15.73 -3.89
C ILE A 154 -1.82 16.31 -2.58
N PHE A 155 -1.97 17.61 -2.33
CA PHE A 155 -1.56 18.20 -1.05
C PHE A 155 -2.36 17.62 0.13
N ILE A 156 -3.67 17.47 -0.01
CA ILE A 156 -4.53 16.86 1.02
C ILE A 156 -4.10 15.41 1.27
N ALA A 157 -3.91 14.63 0.21
CA ALA A 157 -3.48 13.23 0.29
C ALA A 157 -2.12 13.09 0.99
N THR A 158 -1.16 13.96 0.64
CA THR A 158 0.18 13.97 1.24
C THR A 158 0.12 14.34 2.71
N GLY A 159 -0.61 15.41 3.06
CA GLY A 159 -0.77 15.85 4.44
C GLY A 159 -1.42 14.77 5.31
N PHE A 160 -2.50 14.17 4.83
CA PHE A 160 -3.18 13.08 5.52
C PHE A 160 -2.26 11.89 5.76
N SER A 161 -1.57 11.42 4.71
CA SER A 161 -0.65 10.27 4.80
C SER A 161 0.52 10.53 5.76
N THR A 162 1.02 11.76 5.79
CA THR A 162 2.12 12.14 6.69
C THR A 162 1.68 12.16 8.16
N ILE A 163 0.49 12.70 8.43
CA ILE A 163 -0.01 12.88 9.80
C ILE A 163 -0.09 11.57 10.57
N TYR A 164 -0.69 10.53 10.00
CA TYR A 164 -0.88 9.28 10.74
C TYR A 164 0.41 8.44 10.85
N VAL A 165 1.34 8.57 9.89
CA VAL A 165 2.62 7.84 9.91
C VAL A 165 3.61 8.49 10.88
N TRP A 166 3.57 9.83 11.01
CA TRP A 166 4.51 10.59 11.82
C TRP A 166 4.64 10.09 13.27
N ASN A 167 3.51 9.83 13.91
CA ASN A 167 3.50 9.44 15.32
C ASN A 167 3.70 7.94 15.56
N GLY A 168 3.30 7.09 14.61
CA GLY A 168 3.21 5.65 14.84
C GLY A 168 4.28 4.80 14.17
N GLY A 169 4.96 5.33 13.15
CA GLY A 169 5.89 4.57 12.32
C GLY A 169 5.24 3.31 11.74
N ILE A 170 6.03 2.28 11.47
CA ILE A 170 5.54 0.99 10.94
C ILE A 170 4.46 0.35 11.82
N SER A 171 4.49 0.55 13.13
CA SER A 171 3.45 -0.01 14.01
C SER A 171 2.04 0.55 13.75
N ALA A 172 1.93 1.82 13.35
CA ALA A 172 0.65 2.41 12.99
C ALA A 172 0.18 1.87 11.63
N ILE A 173 1.09 1.79 10.66
CA ILE A 173 0.82 1.26 9.32
C ILE A 173 0.24 -0.16 9.43
N VAL A 174 0.91 -1.07 10.14
CA VAL A 174 0.44 -2.45 10.28
C VAL A 174 -0.98 -2.53 10.87
N LYS A 175 -1.32 -1.67 11.83
CA LYS A 175 -2.69 -1.65 12.40
C LYS A 175 -3.73 -1.16 11.40
N THR A 176 -3.42 -0.13 10.65
CA THR A 176 -4.33 0.37 9.59
C THR A 176 -4.46 -0.62 8.46
N ASP A 177 -3.40 -1.36 8.14
CA ASP A 177 -3.39 -2.39 7.09
C ASP A 177 -4.37 -3.54 7.39
N TYR A 178 -4.54 -3.92 8.66
CA TYR A 178 -5.56 -4.93 9.05
C TYR A 178 -6.97 -4.49 8.65
N LEU A 179 -7.32 -3.24 8.93
CA LEU A 179 -8.62 -2.69 8.53
C LEU A 179 -8.72 -2.57 7.00
N GLN A 180 -7.70 -2.03 6.38
CA GLN A 180 -7.68 -1.80 4.94
C GLN A 180 -7.78 -3.11 4.17
N MET A 181 -7.06 -4.14 4.58
CA MET A 181 -7.15 -5.47 3.99
C MET A 181 -8.56 -6.06 4.11
N PHE A 182 -9.20 -5.95 5.30
CA PHE A 182 -10.57 -6.41 5.48
C PHE A 182 -11.54 -5.69 4.53
N LEU A 183 -11.46 -4.36 4.47
CA LEU A 183 -12.33 -3.55 3.60
C LEU A 183 -12.06 -3.82 2.11
N MET A 184 -10.81 -4.07 1.74
CA MET A 184 -10.43 -4.43 0.38
C MET A 184 -11.09 -5.74 -0.06
N PHE A 185 -10.98 -6.80 0.74
CA PHE A 185 -11.62 -8.08 0.41
C PHE A 185 -13.13 -7.98 0.40
N LEU A 186 -13.72 -7.20 1.32
CA LEU A 186 -15.15 -6.92 1.32
C LEU A 186 -15.57 -6.21 0.02
N GLY A 187 -14.81 -5.20 -0.42
CA GLY A 187 -15.04 -4.48 -1.66
C GLY A 187 -14.95 -5.38 -2.89
N PHE A 188 -13.93 -6.23 -2.97
CA PHE A 188 -13.82 -7.21 -4.06
C PHE A 188 -14.96 -8.22 -4.06
N PHE A 189 -15.34 -8.70 -2.90
CA PHE A 189 -16.48 -9.61 -2.78
C PHE A 189 -17.77 -8.95 -3.29
N MET A 190 -18.04 -7.72 -2.89
CA MET A 190 -19.19 -6.94 -3.37
C MET A 190 -19.13 -6.73 -4.89
N LEU A 191 -17.93 -6.39 -5.43
CA LEU A 191 -17.73 -6.21 -6.86
C LEU A 191 -18.03 -7.50 -7.64
N VAL A 192 -17.52 -8.65 -7.19
CA VAL A 192 -17.75 -9.94 -7.82
C VAL A 192 -19.25 -10.28 -7.81
N CYS A 193 -19.93 -10.10 -6.67
CA CYS A 193 -21.38 -10.32 -6.59
C CYS A 193 -22.15 -9.42 -7.54
N CYS A 194 -21.76 -8.14 -7.64
CA CYS A 194 -22.38 -7.19 -8.57
C CYS A 194 -22.17 -7.60 -10.03
N LEU A 195 -20.94 -8.01 -10.39
CA LEU A 195 -20.63 -8.44 -11.76
C LEU A 195 -21.36 -9.72 -12.14
N LEU A 196 -21.47 -10.69 -11.24
CA LEU A 196 -22.25 -11.92 -11.50
C LEU A 196 -23.71 -11.59 -11.73
N TYR A 197 -24.31 -10.75 -10.88
CA TYR A 197 -25.72 -10.34 -11.04
C TYR A 197 -25.96 -9.60 -12.36
N THR A 198 -25.05 -8.70 -12.76
CA THR A 198 -25.19 -7.95 -14.03
C THR A 198 -24.95 -8.81 -15.26
N SER A 199 -24.10 -9.84 -15.17
CA SER A 199 -23.87 -10.81 -16.24
C SER A 199 -25.12 -11.66 -16.50
N ASP A 200 -25.75 -12.17 -15.45
CA ASP A 200 -26.99 -12.94 -15.57
C ASP A 200 -28.13 -12.08 -16.17
N ALA A 201 -28.23 -10.81 -15.77
CA ALA A 201 -29.23 -9.89 -16.34
C ALA A 201 -28.97 -9.57 -17.83
N ALA A 202 -27.71 -9.61 -18.28
CA ALA A 202 -27.36 -9.39 -19.69
C ALA A 202 -27.68 -10.63 -20.55
N ASP A 203 -27.58 -11.83 -20.00
CA ASP A 203 -27.95 -13.08 -20.70
C ASP A 203 -29.46 -13.24 -20.83
N ASP A 204 -30.25 -12.80 -19.85
CA ASP A 204 -31.73 -12.78 -19.93
C ASP A 204 -32.26 -11.79 -21.00
N CYS A 205 -31.48 -10.77 -21.37
CA CYS A 205 -31.85 -9.85 -22.47
C CYS A 205 -31.52 -10.38 -23.87
N ARG A 206 -30.93 -11.59 -24.02
CA ARG A 206 -30.61 -12.20 -25.30
C ARG A 206 -31.71 -13.11 -25.85
N CYS A 207 -32.87 -13.14 -25.22
CA CYS A 207 -34.10 -13.80 -25.78
C CYS A 207 -34.94 -12.87 -26.70
#